data_1b4546e2fef4ab78ba5c28c0567cb39b
#
_entry.id   1b4546e2fef4ab78ba5c28c0567cb39b
#
_cell.length_a   1.000
_cell.length_b   1.000
_cell.length_c   1.000
_cell.angle_alpha   90.00
_cell.angle_beta   90.00
_cell.angle_gamma   90.00
#
_symmetry.space_group_name_H-M   'P 1'
#
loop_
_entity.id
_entity.type
_entity.pdbx_description
1 polymer ?
#
loop_
_entity_poly.entity_id
_entity_poly.type
_entity_poly.pdbx_seq_one_letter_code
_entity_poly.pdbx_strand_id
1 'polypeptide(L)'
;MPGCSKRGKLAGVTSSTDPGAALIERQLRAAGSPKRAASEQNYLKSTLEFAGTTVPDARAIVTAWRRAHPQLTRQRLTAVAAALWDGPIFECRLAAVLLLADRRALLQAEDAALVERMLRTAGTWALVDSLAADVMGSLVERFGDRLYPVLDQWAADDNFWIRRSALLALLVPLRRGEEANFERFAGYADAMLWEREFFIRKAIGWVLRETGKRQPGLVAGWLMPRAHRASGVTMREAVKWLPAAQRDALMAAYQAAQRKAG
;
A
#
# COMPACT_ATOMS: atom_id res chain seq x y z
N MET A 1 -27.85 -52.49 -2.91
CA MET A 1 -27.67 -51.07 -3.27
C MET A 1 -26.42 -50.54 -2.62
N PRO A 2 -25.30 -50.27 -3.35
CA PRO A 2 -24.06 -49.84 -2.73
C PRO A 2 -24.04 -48.30 -2.61
N GLY A 3 -23.57 -47.83 -1.44
CA GLY A 3 -23.41 -46.44 -1.08
C GLY A 3 -22.36 -45.67 -1.90
N CYS A 4 -22.76 -44.52 -2.38
CA CYS A 4 -21.92 -43.59 -3.11
C CYS A 4 -21.05 -42.78 -2.13
N SER A 5 -19.76 -43.16 -2.03
CA SER A 5 -18.75 -42.40 -1.30
C SER A 5 -18.38 -41.17 -2.10
N LYS A 6 -18.80 -39.98 -1.68
CA LYS A 6 -18.30 -38.70 -2.17
C LYS A 6 -16.89 -38.47 -1.62
N ARG A 7 -15.87 -38.86 -2.38
CA ARG A 7 -14.51 -38.37 -2.15
C ARG A 7 -14.46 -36.88 -2.52
N GLY A 8 -14.37 -36.03 -1.49
CA GLY A 8 -14.02 -34.63 -1.69
C GLY A 8 -12.69 -34.50 -2.37
N LYS A 9 -12.66 -33.89 -3.55
CA LYS A 9 -11.43 -33.46 -4.21
C LYS A 9 -10.77 -32.41 -3.30
N LEU A 10 -9.68 -32.79 -2.64
CA LEU A 10 -8.70 -31.85 -2.13
C LEU A 10 -8.17 -31.06 -3.34
N ALA A 11 -8.52 -29.77 -3.39
CA ALA A 11 -7.95 -28.86 -4.37
C ALA A 11 -6.43 -28.90 -4.21
N GLY A 12 -5.71 -29.27 -5.26
CA GLY A 12 -4.27 -29.40 -5.26
C GLY A 12 -3.63 -28.05 -4.90
N VAL A 13 -2.87 -28.03 -3.82
CA VAL A 13 -2.02 -26.94 -3.42
C VAL A 13 -0.93 -26.80 -4.50
N THR A 14 -1.08 -25.86 -5.42
CA THR A 14 -0.01 -25.50 -6.36
C THR A 14 1.05 -24.75 -5.57
N SER A 15 2.01 -25.49 -5.01
CA SER A 15 3.22 -24.88 -4.42
C SER A 15 4.00 -24.16 -5.52
N SER A 16 4.55 -22.98 -5.19
CA SER A 16 5.38 -22.20 -6.09
C SER A 16 6.50 -23.05 -6.67
N THR A 17 6.74 -22.96 -7.98
CA THR A 17 7.86 -23.63 -8.65
C THR A 17 9.22 -23.04 -8.30
N ASP A 18 9.27 -21.83 -7.74
CA ASP A 18 10.49 -21.21 -7.26
C ASP A 18 10.91 -21.77 -5.89
N PRO A 19 12.13 -22.36 -5.76
CA PRO A 19 12.54 -23.00 -4.51
C PRO A 19 12.60 -22.05 -3.30
N GLY A 20 12.95 -20.78 -3.52
CA GLY A 20 13.00 -19.76 -2.47
C GLY A 20 11.61 -19.37 -2.00
N ALA A 21 10.69 -19.16 -2.92
CA ALA A 21 9.29 -18.89 -2.62
C ALA A 21 8.63 -20.09 -1.92
N ALA A 22 8.86 -21.31 -2.38
CA ALA A 22 8.34 -22.52 -1.75
C ALA A 22 8.87 -22.73 -0.32
N LEU A 23 10.13 -22.38 -0.05
CA LEU A 23 10.71 -22.43 1.29
C LEU A 23 10.02 -21.42 2.22
N ILE A 24 9.88 -20.17 1.77
CA ILE A 24 9.22 -19.10 2.54
C ILE A 24 7.76 -19.49 2.81
N GLU A 25 7.01 -19.94 1.80
CA GLU A 25 5.62 -20.38 1.97
C GLU A 25 5.50 -21.49 3.01
N ARG A 26 6.34 -22.52 2.95
CA ARG A 26 6.33 -23.61 3.93
C ARG A 26 6.56 -23.11 5.36
N GLN A 27 7.50 -22.17 5.56
CA GLN A 27 7.78 -21.58 6.86
C GLN A 27 6.63 -20.71 7.37
N LEU A 28 5.99 -19.93 6.49
CA LEU A 28 4.80 -19.15 6.82
C LEU A 28 3.66 -20.06 7.27
N ARG A 29 3.35 -21.13 6.51
CA ARG A 29 2.31 -22.09 6.91
C ARG A 29 2.62 -22.77 8.25
N ALA A 30 3.87 -23.12 8.50
CA ALA A 30 4.30 -23.74 9.76
C ALA A 30 4.19 -22.81 10.98
N ALA A 31 4.38 -21.49 10.79
CA ALA A 31 4.26 -20.48 11.82
C ALA A 31 2.81 -19.95 11.99
N GLY A 32 1.89 -20.38 11.14
CA GLY A 32 0.52 -19.90 11.11
C GLY A 32 -0.40 -20.55 12.14
N SER A 33 -1.57 -19.93 12.33
CA SER A 33 -2.61 -20.40 13.23
C SER A 33 -3.99 -20.31 12.55
N PRO A 34 -4.79 -21.40 12.50
CA PRO A 34 -6.12 -21.37 11.91
C PRO A 34 -7.07 -20.34 12.53
N LYS A 35 -6.99 -20.15 13.85
CA LYS A 35 -7.79 -19.14 14.56
C LYS A 35 -7.46 -17.73 14.08
N ARG A 36 -6.17 -17.43 13.92
CA ARG A 36 -5.71 -16.13 13.42
C ARG A 36 -6.07 -15.95 11.96
N ALA A 37 -5.90 -16.97 11.13
CA ALA A 37 -6.25 -16.95 9.71
C ALA A 37 -7.71 -16.51 9.51
N ALA A 38 -8.64 -17.13 10.20
CA ALA A 38 -10.07 -16.79 10.14
C ALA A 38 -10.34 -15.34 10.60
N SER A 39 -9.69 -14.90 11.69
CA SER A 39 -9.84 -13.54 12.21
C SER A 39 -9.33 -12.47 11.23
N GLU A 40 -8.15 -12.69 10.62
CA GLU A 40 -7.55 -11.73 9.68
C GLU A 40 -8.31 -11.69 8.36
N GLN A 41 -8.75 -12.83 7.84
CA GLN A 41 -9.59 -12.89 6.65
C GLN A 41 -10.86 -12.06 6.82
N ASN A 42 -11.55 -12.21 7.96
CA ASN A 42 -12.74 -11.42 8.28
C ASN A 42 -12.44 -9.92 8.42
N TYR A 43 -11.33 -9.56 9.05
CA TYR A 43 -10.94 -8.17 9.24
C TYR A 43 -10.59 -7.49 7.92
N LEU A 44 -9.81 -8.15 7.07
CA LEU A 44 -9.39 -7.61 5.78
C LEU A 44 -10.45 -7.76 4.68
N LYS A 45 -11.49 -8.54 4.92
CA LYS A 45 -12.55 -8.87 3.93
C LYS A 45 -11.96 -9.34 2.61
N SER A 46 -10.87 -10.11 2.70
CA SER A 46 -10.11 -10.57 1.54
C SER A 46 -10.58 -11.94 1.06
N THR A 47 -10.53 -12.16 -0.24
CA THR A 47 -10.80 -13.47 -0.87
C THR A 47 -9.57 -14.39 -0.89
N LEU A 48 -8.41 -13.90 -0.45
CA LEU A 48 -7.20 -14.70 -0.35
C LEU A 48 -7.32 -15.76 0.75
N GLU A 49 -6.54 -16.81 0.62
CA GLU A 49 -6.29 -17.76 1.70
C GLU A 49 -5.37 -17.13 2.76
N PHE A 50 -5.53 -17.55 4.01
CA PHE A 50 -4.68 -17.08 5.11
C PHE A 50 -4.00 -18.24 5.80
N ALA A 51 -2.70 -18.15 6.00
CA ALA A 51 -1.94 -19.07 6.85
C ALA A 51 -2.10 -18.72 8.35
N GLY A 52 -2.37 -17.46 8.67
CA GLY A 52 -2.51 -16.95 10.02
C GLY A 52 -1.16 -16.69 10.71
N THR A 53 -0.10 -16.41 9.94
CA THR A 53 1.20 -16.02 10.45
C THR A 53 1.20 -14.54 10.83
N THR A 54 1.81 -14.18 11.96
CA THR A 54 1.87 -12.77 12.35
C THR A 54 2.81 -11.97 11.45
N VAL A 55 2.57 -10.65 11.34
CA VAL A 55 3.48 -9.77 10.57
C VAL A 55 4.93 -9.81 11.11
N PRO A 56 5.19 -9.81 12.45
CA PRO A 56 6.53 -10.00 12.98
C PRO A 56 7.17 -11.32 12.56
N ASP A 57 6.43 -12.44 12.61
CA ASP A 57 6.96 -13.75 12.21
C ASP A 57 7.24 -13.81 10.71
N ALA A 58 6.33 -13.29 9.87
CA ALA A 58 6.56 -13.18 8.43
C ALA A 58 7.81 -12.35 8.11
N ARG A 59 8.02 -11.24 8.83
CA ARG A 59 9.23 -10.42 8.71
C ARG A 59 10.49 -11.16 9.16
N ALA A 60 10.41 -11.93 10.23
CA ALA A 60 11.53 -12.74 10.71
C ALA A 60 11.91 -13.82 9.69
N ILE A 61 10.93 -14.51 9.09
CA ILE A 61 11.14 -15.53 8.05
C ILE A 61 11.81 -14.90 6.82
N VAL A 62 11.29 -13.79 6.31
CA VAL A 62 11.87 -13.07 5.17
C VAL A 62 13.31 -12.62 5.49
N THR A 63 13.54 -12.09 6.69
CA THR A 63 14.88 -11.65 7.11
C THR A 63 15.85 -12.81 7.19
N ALA A 64 15.44 -13.96 7.74
CA ALA A 64 16.26 -15.16 7.81
C ALA A 64 16.63 -15.67 6.42
N TRP A 65 15.63 -15.76 5.53
CA TRP A 65 15.85 -16.16 4.13
C TRP A 65 16.83 -15.22 3.43
N ARG A 66 16.65 -13.92 3.58
CA ARG A 66 17.53 -12.91 2.99
C ARG A 66 18.97 -13.01 3.51
N ARG A 67 19.16 -13.25 4.84
CA ARG A 67 20.50 -13.44 5.44
C ARG A 67 21.21 -14.66 4.87
N ALA A 68 20.47 -15.73 4.57
CA ALA A 68 21.02 -16.92 3.92
C ALA A 68 21.39 -16.70 2.43
N HIS A 69 20.97 -15.55 1.84
CA HIS A 69 21.27 -15.20 0.46
C HIS A 69 21.98 -13.83 0.36
N PRO A 70 23.23 -13.71 0.84
CA PRO A 70 23.94 -12.43 0.88
C PRO A 70 24.22 -11.84 -0.51
N GLN A 71 24.35 -12.70 -1.54
CA GLN A 71 24.57 -12.33 -2.94
C GLN A 71 23.26 -12.17 -3.72
N LEU A 72 22.16 -11.77 -3.06
CA LEU A 72 20.86 -11.60 -3.71
C LEU A 72 20.92 -10.53 -4.80
N THR A 73 20.75 -10.96 -6.05
CA THR A 73 20.67 -10.06 -7.21
C THR A 73 19.26 -9.50 -7.40
N ARG A 74 19.13 -8.39 -8.15
CA ARG A 74 17.83 -7.82 -8.56
C ARG A 74 16.95 -8.88 -9.23
N GLN A 75 17.51 -9.60 -10.21
CA GLN A 75 16.76 -10.63 -10.95
C GLN A 75 16.21 -11.71 -10.02
N ARG A 76 17.02 -12.18 -9.06
CA ARG A 76 16.59 -13.19 -8.10
C ARG A 76 15.54 -12.65 -7.14
N LEU A 77 15.71 -11.42 -6.66
CA LEU A 77 14.77 -10.71 -5.80
C LEU A 77 13.38 -10.62 -6.46
N THR A 78 13.33 -10.11 -7.68
CA THR A 78 12.05 -9.91 -8.40
C THR A 78 11.39 -11.23 -8.77
N ALA A 79 12.16 -12.27 -9.12
CA ALA A 79 11.64 -13.61 -9.40
C ALA A 79 11.00 -14.26 -8.17
N VAL A 80 11.67 -14.23 -7.00
CA VAL A 80 11.11 -14.78 -5.75
C VAL A 80 9.87 -13.99 -5.32
N ALA A 81 9.92 -12.65 -5.40
CA ALA A 81 8.78 -11.80 -5.05
C ALA A 81 7.57 -12.06 -5.96
N ALA A 82 7.79 -12.22 -7.26
CA ALA A 82 6.73 -12.57 -8.22
C ALA A 82 6.12 -13.95 -7.89
N ALA A 83 6.96 -14.94 -7.64
CA ALA A 83 6.53 -16.30 -7.34
C ALA A 83 5.72 -16.39 -6.02
N LEU A 84 6.11 -15.63 -4.99
CA LEU A 84 5.35 -15.49 -3.75
C LEU A 84 4.00 -14.79 -3.97
N TRP A 85 3.97 -13.81 -4.87
CA TRP A 85 2.76 -13.02 -5.16
C TRP A 85 1.72 -13.79 -5.94
N ASP A 86 2.14 -14.63 -6.87
CA ASP A 86 1.25 -15.36 -7.78
C ASP A 86 0.42 -16.46 -7.05
N GLY A 87 0.80 -16.81 -5.82
CA GLY A 87 0.05 -17.72 -4.98
C GLY A 87 -1.22 -17.09 -4.36
N PRO A 88 -2.13 -17.95 -3.84
CA PRO A 88 -3.39 -17.51 -3.25
C PRO A 88 -3.27 -17.00 -1.81
N ILE A 89 -2.11 -17.17 -1.16
CA ILE A 89 -1.94 -16.95 0.28
C ILE A 89 -1.55 -15.51 0.57
N PHE A 90 -2.30 -14.86 1.46
CA PHE A 90 -2.06 -13.48 1.88
C PHE A 90 -0.64 -13.28 2.43
N GLU A 91 -0.17 -14.14 3.33
CA GLU A 91 1.14 -13.98 3.96
C GLU A 91 2.30 -14.22 2.98
N CYS A 92 2.10 -15.00 1.91
CA CYS A 92 3.07 -15.10 0.81
C CYS A 92 3.17 -13.77 0.07
N ARG A 93 2.05 -13.12 -0.24
CA ARG A 93 2.03 -11.78 -0.84
C ARG A 93 2.64 -10.74 0.09
N LEU A 94 2.34 -10.81 1.38
CA LEU A 94 2.99 -9.96 2.39
C LEU A 94 4.50 -10.18 2.42
N ALA A 95 4.97 -11.43 2.36
CA ALA A 95 6.39 -11.74 2.31
C ALA A 95 7.07 -11.17 1.04
N ALA A 96 6.40 -11.21 -0.11
CA ALA A 96 6.87 -10.56 -1.33
C ALA A 96 7.06 -9.05 -1.12
N VAL A 97 6.07 -8.38 -0.53
CA VAL A 97 6.14 -6.93 -0.20
C VAL A 97 7.30 -6.65 0.75
N LEU A 98 7.42 -7.42 1.83
CA LEU A 98 8.49 -7.25 2.82
C LEU A 98 9.88 -7.44 2.20
N LEU A 99 10.03 -8.41 1.30
CA LEU A 99 11.29 -8.69 0.62
C LEU A 99 11.69 -7.56 -0.33
N LEU A 100 10.74 -7.07 -1.14
CA LEU A 100 10.96 -5.92 -2.03
C LEU A 100 11.31 -4.65 -1.23
N ALA A 101 10.58 -4.37 -0.16
CA ALA A 101 10.81 -3.20 0.70
C ALA A 101 12.18 -3.26 1.41
N ASP A 102 12.58 -4.45 1.93
CA ASP A 102 13.90 -4.64 2.57
C ASP A 102 15.06 -4.44 1.56
N ARG A 103 14.86 -4.86 0.32
CA ARG A 103 15.88 -4.80 -0.75
C ARG A 103 15.59 -3.77 -1.84
N ARG A 104 14.78 -2.75 -1.55
CA ARG A 104 14.40 -1.70 -2.48
C ARG A 104 15.58 -1.01 -3.17
N ALA A 105 16.76 -0.99 -2.55
CA ALA A 105 17.97 -0.44 -3.16
C ALA A 105 18.45 -1.21 -4.41
N LEU A 106 18.09 -2.49 -4.55
CA LEU A 106 18.40 -3.29 -5.75
C LEU A 106 17.46 -2.99 -6.92
N LEU A 107 16.26 -2.49 -6.64
CA LEU A 107 15.23 -2.26 -7.65
C LEU A 107 15.64 -1.12 -8.59
N GLN A 108 15.11 -1.14 -9.80
CA GLN A 108 15.31 -0.13 -10.84
C GLN A 108 13.95 0.40 -11.31
N ALA A 109 13.94 1.47 -12.11
CA ALA A 109 12.70 2.09 -12.59
C ALA A 109 11.79 1.10 -13.35
N GLU A 110 12.37 0.15 -14.07
CA GLU A 110 11.66 -0.89 -14.81
C GLU A 110 10.84 -1.82 -13.91
N ASP A 111 11.21 -1.96 -12.63
CA ASP A 111 10.48 -2.79 -11.67
C ASP A 111 9.13 -2.18 -11.26
N ALA A 112 8.87 -0.93 -11.64
CA ALA A 112 7.56 -0.30 -11.48
C ALA A 112 6.45 -1.12 -12.14
N ALA A 113 6.72 -1.78 -13.26
CA ALA A 113 5.75 -2.68 -13.92
C ALA A 113 5.39 -3.89 -13.05
N LEU A 114 6.36 -4.48 -12.34
CA LEU A 114 6.10 -5.55 -11.37
C LEU A 114 5.24 -5.04 -10.21
N VAL A 115 5.58 -3.87 -9.67
CA VAL A 115 4.82 -3.24 -8.57
C VAL A 115 3.39 -2.96 -9.00
N GLU A 116 3.18 -2.42 -10.20
CA GLU A 116 1.84 -2.17 -10.74
C GLU A 116 1.00 -3.45 -10.86
N ARG A 117 1.56 -4.51 -11.44
CA ARG A 117 0.89 -5.82 -11.51
C ARG A 117 0.47 -6.32 -10.13
N MET A 118 1.34 -6.17 -9.13
CA MET A 118 1.03 -6.52 -7.76
C MET A 118 -0.09 -5.65 -7.18
N LEU A 119 -0.04 -4.34 -7.35
CA LEU A 119 -1.06 -3.40 -6.87
C LEU A 119 -2.44 -3.70 -7.47
N ARG A 120 -2.51 -4.01 -8.77
CA ARG A 120 -3.76 -4.34 -9.46
C ARG A 120 -4.43 -5.60 -8.91
N THR A 121 -3.67 -6.52 -8.35
CA THR A 121 -4.15 -7.80 -7.83
C THR A 121 -4.08 -7.93 -6.30
N ALA A 122 -3.74 -6.86 -5.60
CA ALA A 122 -3.56 -6.86 -4.13
C ALA A 122 -4.88 -7.08 -3.37
N GLY A 123 -5.97 -6.47 -3.83
CA GLY A 123 -7.32 -6.64 -3.28
C GLY A 123 -7.52 -6.12 -1.84
N THR A 124 -6.48 -5.62 -1.17
CA THR A 124 -6.56 -5.13 0.21
C THR A 124 -5.52 -4.04 0.50
N TRP A 125 -5.91 -3.05 1.32
CA TRP A 125 -5.04 -1.96 1.76
C TRP A 125 -3.77 -2.47 2.45
N ALA A 126 -3.84 -3.60 3.14
CA ALA A 126 -2.71 -4.16 3.90
C ALA A 126 -1.50 -4.53 3.02
N LEU A 127 -1.73 -4.82 1.72
CA LEU A 127 -0.68 -5.06 0.74
C LEU A 127 -0.37 -3.79 -0.08
N VAL A 128 -1.42 -3.05 -0.47
CA VAL A 128 -1.30 -1.84 -1.30
C VAL A 128 -0.42 -0.79 -0.63
N ASP A 129 -0.63 -0.52 0.66
CA ASP A 129 -0.01 0.61 1.34
C ASP A 129 1.51 0.49 1.37
N SER A 130 2.04 -0.67 1.71
CA SER A 130 3.50 -0.87 1.74
C SER A 130 4.11 -0.98 0.34
N LEU A 131 3.42 -1.60 -0.63
CA LEU A 131 3.85 -1.59 -2.04
C LEU A 131 3.95 -0.16 -2.58
N ALA A 132 2.94 0.65 -2.33
CA ALA A 132 2.88 2.02 -2.83
C ALA A 132 3.85 2.95 -2.09
N ALA A 133 3.80 2.97 -0.74
CA ALA A 133 4.58 3.91 0.06
C ALA A 133 6.07 3.52 0.15
N ASP A 134 6.37 2.23 0.44
CA ASP A 134 7.75 1.83 0.71
C ASP A 134 8.49 1.40 -0.55
N VAL A 135 7.85 0.62 -1.43
CA VAL A 135 8.51 0.10 -2.63
C VAL A 135 8.46 1.13 -3.74
N MET A 136 7.26 1.51 -4.22
CA MET A 136 7.12 2.49 -5.30
C MET A 136 7.64 3.87 -4.89
N GLY A 137 7.37 4.32 -3.66
CA GLY A 137 7.87 5.59 -3.15
C GLY A 137 9.40 5.68 -3.16
N SER A 138 10.10 4.58 -2.84
CA SER A 138 11.57 4.53 -2.97
C SER A 138 12.05 4.56 -4.41
N LEU A 139 11.31 3.96 -5.35
CA LEU A 139 11.63 4.05 -6.78
C LEU A 139 11.42 5.48 -7.29
N VAL A 140 10.30 6.11 -6.93
CA VAL A 140 10.01 7.51 -7.30
C VAL A 140 11.06 8.46 -6.73
N GLU A 141 11.50 8.27 -5.49
CA GLU A 141 12.57 9.07 -4.88
C GLU A 141 13.87 9.01 -5.68
N ARG A 142 14.18 7.86 -6.28
CA ARG A 142 15.44 7.63 -7.01
C ARG A 142 15.36 7.91 -8.50
N PHE A 143 14.17 7.75 -9.09
CA PHE A 143 13.96 7.77 -10.54
C PHE A 143 12.76 8.62 -10.94
N GLY A 144 12.48 9.71 -10.18
CA GLY A 144 11.28 10.53 -10.33
C GLY A 144 10.96 10.90 -11.78
N ASP A 145 11.93 11.47 -12.52
CA ASP A 145 11.73 11.91 -13.90
C ASP A 145 11.21 10.79 -14.83
N ARG A 146 11.61 9.54 -14.56
CA ARG A 146 11.17 8.38 -15.34
C ARG A 146 9.83 7.82 -14.87
N LEU A 147 9.47 8.04 -13.60
CA LEU A 147 8.30 7.42 -12.96
C LEU A 147 7.14 8.39 -12.74
N TYR A 148 7.35 9.71 -12.81
CA TYR A 148 6.25 10.65 -12.75
C TYR A 148 5.19 10.43 -13.84
N PRO A 149 5.54 10.14 -15.10
CA PRO A 149 4.53 9.79 -16.11
C PRO A 149 3.70 8.54 -15.74
N VAL A 150 4.31 7.56 -15.04
CA VAL A 150 3.59 6.39 -14.54
C VAL A 150 2.61 6.78 -13.44
N LEU A 151 3.03 7.63 -12.49
CA LEU A 151 2.14 8.12 -11.44
C LEU A 151 1.00 8.99 -11.99
N ASP A 152 1.25 9.79 -13.03
CA ASP A 152 0.23 10.60 -13.71
C ASP A 152 -0.87 9.69 -14.31
N GLN A 153 -0.48 8.56 -14.93
CA GLN A 153 -1.42 7.56 -15.42
C GLN A 153 -2.16 6.87 -14.27
N TRP A 154 -1.47 6.50 -13.20
CA TRP A 154 -2.08 5.88 -12.03
C TRP A 154 -3.09 6.78 -11.35
N ALA A 155 -2.86 8.08 -11.31
CA ALA A 155 -3.77 9.05 -10.70
C ALA A 155 -5.11 9.15 -11.44
N ALA A 156 -5.16 8.76 -12.71
CA ALA A 156 -6.36 8.77 -13.56
C ALA A 156 -6.92 7.34 -13.84
N ASP A 157 -6.38 6.31 -13.21
CA ASP A 157 -6.76 4.90 -13.44
C ASP A 157 -8.18 4.61 -12.90
N ASP A 158 -8.93 3.73 -13.57
CA ASP A 158 -10.26 3.30 -13.12
C ASP A 158 -10.21 2.53 -11.78
N ASN A 159 -9.11 1.81 -11.52
CA ASN A 159 -8.89 1.07 -10.29
C ASN A 159 -8.48 2.01 -9.15
N PHE A 160 -9.33 2.16 -8.14
CA PHE A 160 -9.05 3.05 -7.01
C PHE A 160 -7.81 2.63 -6.19
N TRP A 161 -7.39 1.36 -6.20
CA TRP A 161 -6.13 0.95 -5.57
C TRP A 161 -4.92 1.54 -6.30
N ILE A 162 -4.98 1.64 -7.62
CA ILE A 162 -3.92 2.28 -8.43
C ILE A 162 -3.92 3.78 -8.16
N ARG A 163 -5.10 4.45 -8.17
CA ARG A 163 -5.18 5.89 -7.81
C ARG A 163 -4.67 6.16 -6.40
N ARG A 164 -5.05 5.30 -5.43
CA ARG A 164 -4.51 5.37 -4.07
C ARG A 164 -2.98 5.28 -4.07
N SER A 165 -2.43 4.39 -4.86
CA SER A 165 -0.99 4.17 -4.95
C SER A 165 -0.24 5.35 -5.53
N ALA A 166 -0.83 6.08 -6.48
CA ALA A 166 -0.25 7.34 -7.00
C ALA A 166 -0.06 8.37 -5.88
N LEU A 167 -1.04 8.51 -4.98
CA LEU A 167 -0.93 9.40 -3.82
C LEU A 167 0.13 8.93 -2.83
N LEU A 168 0.12 7.64 -2.46
CA LEU A 168 1.00 7.09 -1.43
C LEU A 168 2.47 6.98 -1.87
N ALA A 169 2.73 6.77 -3.16
CA ALA A 169 4.08 6.73 -3.71
C ALA A 169 4.85 8.05 -3.53
N LEU A 170 4.14 9.16 -3.31
CA LEU A 170 4.76 10.45 -3.03
C LEU A 170 5.16 10.65 -1.55
N LEU A 171 4.81 9.73 -0.65
CA LEU A 171 5.15 9.86 0.78
C LEU A 171 6.66 9.93 1.03
N VAL A 172 7.47 9.13 0.31
CA VAL A 172 8.93 9.15 0.48
C VAL A 172 9.54 10.42 -0.09
N PRO A 173 9.27 10.81 -1.36
CA PRO A 173 9.75 12.08 -1.90
C PRO A 173 9.34 13.31 -1.09
N LEU A 174 8.11 13.38 -0.61
CA LEU A 174 7.60 14.48 0.21
C LEU A 174 8.36 14.66 1.55
N ARG A 175 8.98 13.62 2.07
CA ARG A 175 9.83 13.72 3.28
C ARG A 175 11.08 14.57 3.07
N ARG A 176 11.53 14.78 1.83
CA ARG A 176 12.63 15.69 1.50
C ARG A 176 12.23 17.16 1.55
N GLY A 177 10.94 17.47 1.50
CA GLY A 177 10.42 18.81 1.56
C GLY A 177 10.50 19.58 0.24
N GLU A 178 10.69 18.89 -0.87
CA GLU A 178 10.71 19.49 -2.21
C GLU A 178 9.30 19.92 -2.61
N GLU A 179 9.14 21.20 -2.96
CA GLU A 179 7.84 21.80 -3.28
C GLU A 179 7.20 21.16 -4.51
N ALA A 180 7.98 20.82 -5.54
CA ALA A 180 7.51 20.17 -6.75
C ALA A 180 6.79 18.82 -6.48
N ASN A 181 7.24 18.05 -5.47
CA ASN A 181 6.58 16.82 -5.08
C ASN A 181 5.21 17.07 -4.42
N PHE A 182 5.09 18.19 -3.68
CA PHE A 182 3.82 18.59 -3.10
C PHE A 182 2.86 19.10 -4.18
N GLU A 183 3.31 19.86 -5.15
CA GLU A 183 2.49 20.33 -6.27
C GLU A 183 1.91 19.15 -7.07
N ARG A 184 2.71 18.10 -7.32
CA ARG A 184 2.25 16.89 -7.99
C ARG A 184 1.18 16.17 -7.15
N PHE A 185 1.46 15.98 -5.86
CA PHE A 185 0.47 15.42 -4.94
C PHE A 185 -0.82 16.26 -4.91
N ALA A 186 -0.70 17.58 -4.85
CA ALA A 186 -1.81 18.52 -4.83
C ALA A 186 -2.70 18.38 -6.07
N GLY A 187 -2.09 18.23 -7.26
CA GLY A 187 -2.80 17.97 -8.51
C GLY A 187 -3.61 16.67 -8.46
N TYR A 188 -3.00 15.57 -8.01
CA TYR A 188 -3.71 14.29 -7.85
C TYR A 188 -4.82 14.37 -6.79
N ALA A 189 -4.51 14.99 -5.66
CA ALA A 189 -5.50 15.14 -4.58
C ALA A 189 -6.68 16.02 -4.98
N ASP A 190 -6.47 17.09 -5.75
CA ASP A 190 -7.54 17.94 -6.27
C ASP A 190 -8.48 17.19 -7.22
N ALA A 191 -7.94 16.36 -8.09
CA ALA A 191 -8.72 15.51 -9.01
C ALA A 191 -9.58 14.48 -8.25
N MET A 192 -9.09 13.98 -7.11
CA MET A 192 -9.75 12.92 -6.33
C MET A 192 -10.52 13.43 -5.10
N LEU A 193 -10.48 14.73 -4.77
CA LEU A 193 -11.01 15.26 -3.50
C LEU A 193 -12.54 15.07 -3.36
N TRP A 194 -13.25 14.99 -4.48
CA TRP A 194 -14.70 14.76 -4.55
C TRP A 194 -15.10 13.29 -4.45
N GLU A 195 -14.15 12.35 -4.59
CA GLU A 195 -14.44 10.91 -4.59
C GLU A 195 -15.08 10.46 -3.28
N ARG A 196 -16.00 9.48 -3.40
CA ARG A 196 -16.66 8.87 -2.24
C ARG A 196 -15.90 7.66 -1.70
N GLU A 197 -14.90 7.15 -2.44
CA GLU A 197 -14.11 6.00 -2.03
C GLU A 197 -13.36 6.29 -0.73
N PHE A 198 -13.63 5.49 0.29
CA PHE A 198 -13.06 5.66 1.64
C PHE A 198 -11.52 5.63 1.61
N PHE A 199 -10.95 4.70 0.84
CA PHE A 199 -9.51 4.52 0.78
C PHE A 199 -8.78 5.66 0.06
N ILE A 200 -9.43 6.34 -0.88
CA ILE A 200 -8.91 7.57 -1.50
C ILE A 200 -8.92 8.72 -0.50
N ARG A 201 -10.07 8.95 0.17
CA ARG A 201 -10.20 9.98 1.22
C ARG A 201 -9.16 9.83 2.33
N LYS A 202 -8.95 8.58 2.74
CA LYS A 202 -7.96 8.22 3.74
C LYS A 202 -6.53 8.48 3.27
N ALA A 203 -6.21 8.15 2.00
CA ALA A 203 -4.89 8.39 1.42
C ALA A 203 -4.54 9.87 1.36
N ILE A 204 -5.46 10.70 0.85
CA ILE A 204 -5.25 12.17 0.81
C ILE A 204 -4.96 12.70 2.22
N GLY A 205 -5.80 12.34 3.20
CA GLY A 205 -5.61 12.75 4.58
C GLY A 205 -4.29 12.26 5.18
N TRP A 206 -3.87 11.03 4.86
CA TRP A 206 -2.61 10.49 5.36
C TRP A 206 -1.40 11.22 4.79
N VAL A 207 -1.35 11.46 3.48
CA VAL A 207 -0.24 12.20 2.87
C VAL A 207 -0.16 13.61 3.43
N LEU A 208 -1.29 14.32 3.55
CA LEU A 208 -1.34 15.65 4.17
C LEU A 208 -0.85 15.61 5.64
N ARG A 209 -1.25 14.61 6.40
CA ARG A 209 -0.79 14.42 7.79
C ARG A 209 0.72 14.24 7.88
N GLU A 210 1.31 13.40 7.04
CA GLU A 210 2.76 13.16 7.05
C GLU A 210 3.53 14.41 6.60
N THR A 211 3.04 15.12 5.59
CA THR A 211 3.62 16.40 5.13
C THR A 211 3.49 17.48 6.21
N GLY A 212 2.35 17.55 6.89
CA GLY A 212 2.08 18.55 7.94
C GLY A 212 3.01 18.47 9.15
N LYS A 213 3.66 17.34 9.38
CA LYS A 213 4.68 17.21 10.44
C LYS A 213 5.90 18.11 10.22
N ARG A 214 6.21 18.46 8.97
CA ARG A 214 7.38 19.25 8.58
C ARG A 214 7.01 20.58 7.93
N GLN A 215 5.90 20.62 7.20
CA GLN A 215 5.44 21.76 6.42
C GLN A 215 3.97 22.08 6.72
N PRO A 216 3.64 22.45 7.98
CA PRO A 216 2.24 22.67 8.38
C PRO A 216 1.59 23.84 7.63
N GLY A 217 2.36 24.90 7.30
CA GLY A 217 1.87 26.03 6.53
C GLY A 217 1.46 25.66 5.10
N LEU A 218 2.23 24.79 4.45
CA LEU A 218 1.94 24.30 3.10
C LEU A 218 0.63 23.50 3.08
N VAL A 219 0.46 22.61 4.04
CA VAL A 219 -0.77 21.81 4.18
C VAL A 219 -1.99 22.69 4.49
N ALA A 220 -1.85 23.63 5.42
CA ALA A 220 -2.94 24.54 5.80
C ALA A 220 -3.33 25.44 4.61
N GLY A 221 -2.36 26.00 3.90
CA GLY A 221 -2.58 26.85 2.73
C GLY A 221 -3.30 26.12 1.60
N TRP A 222 -2.91 24.86 1.31
CA TRP A 222 -3.59 24.07 0.30
C TRP A 222 -5.00 23.63 0.72
N LEU A 223 -5.19 23.23 1.97
CA LEU A 223 -6.45 22.65 2.44
C LEU A 223 -7.52 23.72 2.73
N MET A 224 -7.14 24.94 3.15
CA MET A 224 -8.08 25.99 3.54
C MET A 224 -9.12 26.33 2.46
N PRO A 225 -8.74 26.66 1.22
CA PRO A 225 -9.73 26.94 0.17
C PRO A 225 -10.53 25.71 -0.25
N ARG A 226 -10.09 24.51 0.13
CA ARG A 226 -10.68 23.21 -0.23
C ARG A 226 -11.50 22.58 0.89
N ALA A 227 -11.55 23.19 2.07
CA ALA A 227 -12.25 22.65 3.24
C ALA A 227 -13.72 22.32 2.96
N HIS A 228 -14.39 23.07 2.08
CA HIS A 228 -15.79 22.86 1.69
C HIS A 228 -15.99 21.58 0.83
N ARG A 229 -14.95 21.11 0.14
CA ARG A 229 -15.00 19.92 -0.75
C ARG A 229 -14.42 18.68 -0.09
N ALA A 230 -13.53 18.86 0.90
CA ALA A 230 -12.84 17.76 1.55
C ALA A 230 -13.82 16.93 2.41
N SER A 231 -13.60 15.62 2.44
CA SER A 231 -14.39 14.74 3.31
C SER A 231 -13.98 14.90 4.77
N GLY A 232 -14.89 14.57 5.71
CA GLY A 232 -14.57 14.54 7.15
C GLY A 232 -13.43 13.56 7.49
N VAL A 233 -13.27 12.48 6.71
CA VAL A 233 -12.13 11.54 6.87
C VAL A 233 -10.83 12.24 6.50
N THR A 234 -10.79 12.90 5.34
CA THR A 234 -9.62 13.67 4.88
C THR A 234 -9.25 14.75 5.89
N MET A 235 -10.21 15.57 6.33
CA MET A 235 -9.98 16.65 7.27
C MET A 235 -9.40 16.15 8.60
N ARG A 236 -10.07 15.17 9.23
CA ARG A 236 -9.61 14.63 10.53
C ARG A 236 -8.23 13.99 10.47
N GLU A 237 -7.85 13.38 9.36
CA GLU A 237 -6.49 12.86 9.19
C GLU A 237 -5.47 13.97 8.97
N ALA A 238 -5.75 14.91 8.07
CA ALA A 238 -4.83 15.96 7.66
C ALA A 238 -4.40 16.87 8.82
N VAL A 239 -5.33 17.22 9.71
CA VAL A 239 -5.07 18.20 10.77
C VAL A 239 -4.36 17.64 12.00
N LYS A 240 -4.13 16.33 12.09
CA LYS A 240 -3.63 15.66 13.32
C LYS A 240 -2.34 16.24 13.89
N TRP A 241 -1.45 16.70 13.03
CA TRP A 241 -0.13 17.20 13.43
C TRP A 241 0.08 18.68 13.12
N LEU A 242 -0.99 19.38 12.71
CA LEU A 242 -0.92 20.83 12.52
C LEU A 242 -0.90 21.56 13.86
N PRO A 243 -0.26 22.75 13.96
CA PRO A 243 -0.38 23.65 15.09
C PRO A 243 -1.85 23.95 15.40
N ALA A 244 -2.18 24.14 16.69
CA ALA A 244 -3.56 24.28 17.15
C ALA A 244 -4.34 25.36 16.39
N ALA A 245 -3.76 26.55 16.19
CA ALA A 245 -4.40 27.64 15.46
C ALA A 245 -4.78 27.28 14.03
N GLN A 246 -3.89 26.60 13.29
CA GLN A 246 -4.17 26.15 11.91
C GLN A 246 -5.23 25.03 11.88
N ARG A 247 -5.11 24.07 12.78
CA ARG A 247 -6.09 22.98 12.92
C ARG A 247 -7.49 23.53 13.19
N ASP A 248 -7.61 24.44 14.18
CA ASP A 248 -8.89 24.96 14.63
C ASP A 248 -9.54 25.84 13.53
N ALA A 249 -8.75 26.67 12.84
CA ALA A 249 -9.21 27.44 11.69
C ALA A 249 -9.72 26.55 10.54
N LEU A 250 -8.99 25.48 10.19
CA LEU A 250 -9.40 24.54 9.15
C LEU A 250 -10.68 23.79 9.52
N MET A 251 -10.79 23.33 10.78
CA MET A 251 -11.99 22.62 11.23
C MET A 251 -13.20 23.54 11.32
N ALA A 252 -13.02 24.82 11.69
CA ALA A 252 -14.08 25.82 11.66
C ALA A 252 -14.56 26.09 10.23
N ALA A 253 -13.65 26.26 9.27
CA ALA A 253 -14.01 26.44 7.86
C ALA A 253 -14.77 25.23 7.31
N TYR A 254 -14.30 24.01 7.62
CA TYR A 254 -14.99 22.78 7.24
C TYR A 254 -16.42 22.71 7.81
N GLN A 255 -16.58 22.97 9.13
CA GLN A 255 -17.89 22.92 9.79
C GLN A 255 -18.85 23.99 9.25
N ALA A 256 -18.33 25.19 8.96
CA ALA A 256 -19.14 26.27 8.36
C ALA A 256 -19.68 25.89 6.98
N ALA A 257 -18.86 25.21 6.18
CA ALA A 257 -19.26 24.72 4.87
C ALA A 257 -20.32 23.60 4.96
N GLN A 258 -20.19 22.69 5.92
CA GLN A 258 -21.18 21.62 6.12
C GLN A 258 -22.54 22.18 6.55
N ARG A 259 -22.58 23.23 7.40
CA ARG A 259 -23.84 23.89 7.80
C ARG A 259 -24.56 24.61 6.65
N LYS A 260 -23.85 25.01 5.60
CA LYS A 260 -24.45 25.66 4.41
C LYS A 260 -24.97 24.67 3.39
N ALA A 261 -24.53 23.41 3.45
CA ALA A 261 -24.87 22.36 2.47
C ALA A 261 -26.01 21.44 2.95
N GLY A 262 -26.39 21.49 4.24
CA GLY A 262 -27.53 20.77 4.82
C GLY A 262 -28.68 21.71 5.16
#